data_facb20a7d07450ae7b88fb3abf260917
#
_entry.id   facb20a7d07450ae7b88fb3abf260917
#
_cell.length_a   1.000
_cell.length_b   1.000
_cell.length_c   1.000
_cell.angle_alpha   90.00
_cell.angle_beta   90.00
_cell.angle_gamma   90.00
#
_symmetry.space_group_name_H-M   'P 1'
#
loop_
_entity.id
_entity.type
_entity.pdbx_description
1 polymer ?
#
loop_
_entity_poly.entity_id
_entity_poly.type
_entity_poly.pdbx_seq_one_letter_code
_entity_poly.pdbx_strand_id
1 'polypeptide(L)'
;MQRSEMPSRNPSREAPVLLREVREAPAAVPAQERSIETLPVERRRGRRVARNWLIVVLLAIGAAVGGYVWWRLSPPPLPAGIAMSNGRLEAIHIDIATKLAGRIESVLVREGDFVEAGQVVARMDTSVLRAQLREAQAQLAKAHTAVATANAVVAQRASELALANSVLERSEQLVQSGFISAQKLDTDRSQLQVTKATLVASQSQAAEARTAVSAAEATVERIGADIEDSVLRAPTAGRVQYRLAEPGEVLAAGGKVISMLNLAEVYMTVFLPEAIAGRLAVGAEARLVFDAAPQYVVPAHVTFVAAEAQFTPKTVETATERQKLMFRVKAQIDPQLLRKYWTRVKAGMPGIAYVRVDPAARWPDTLAVRLPPQ
;
A
#
# COMPACT_ATOMS: atom_id res chain seq x y z
N MET A 1 -8.03 50.51 18.73
CA MET A 1 -9.47 50.80 18.90
C MET A 1 -10.16 49.52 19.31
N GLN A 2 -10.74 49.62 20.54
CA GLN A 2 -11.80 48.79 21.17
C GLN A 2 -11.57 47.26 21.20
N ARG A 3 -11.18 46.61 22.30
CA ARG A 3 -11.76 46.49 23.68
C ARG A 3 -13.24 46.15 23.70
N SER A 4 -13.54 44.93 24.20
CA SER A 4 -14.54 44.59 25.23
C SER A 4 -14.45 43.08 25.47
N GLU A 5 -13.98 42.56 26.55
CA GLU A 5 -14.52 42.49 27.93
C GLU A 5 -15.31 41.19 28.14
N MET A 6 -14.79 40.41 29.07
CA MET A 6 -15.46 39.32 29.81
C MET A 6 -16.64 39.87 30.67
N PRO A 7 -17.55 39.00 31.14
CA PRO A 7 -17.42 38.72 32.55
C PRO A 7 -17.66 37.25 33.01
N SER A 8 -16.97 36.94 34.06
CA SER A 8 -17.12 35.86 35.03
C SER A 8 -18.48 35.82 35.72
N ARG A 9 -18.94 34.63 36.10
CA ARG A 9 -19.70 34.43 37.37
C ARG A 9 -19.74 32.94 37.74
N ASN A 10 -19.07 32.67 38.86
CA ASN A 10 -19.38 31.57 39.80
C ASN A 10 -20.41 32.10 40.80
N PRO A 11 -21.34 31.31 41.33
CA PRO A 11 -21.27 31.07 42.75
C PRO A 11 -21.63 29.65 43.19
N SER A 12 -20.87 29.25 44.16
CA SER A 12 -21.08 28.28 45.25
C SER A 12 -22.55 28.14 45.71
N ARG A 13 -22.97 26.94 46.04
CA ARG A 13 -24.04 26.68 47.01
C ARG A 13 -23.66 25.50 47.90
N GLU A 14 -23.54 25.87 49.13
CA GLU A 14 -23.34 25.07 50.33
C GLU A 14 -24.52 24.13 50.55
N ALA A 15 -24.23 22.97 51.16
CA ALA A 15 -25.19 22.04 51.72
C ALA A 15 -25.38 22.35 53.22
N PRO A 16 -26.59 22.22 53.79
CA PRO A 16 -26.77 22.33 55.23
C PRO A 16 -26.68 20.96 55.91
N VAL A 17 -25.94 20.95 56.99
CA VAL A 17 -25.83 19.94 58.03
C VAL A 17 -27.14 19.92 58.83
N LEU A 18 -27.77 18.77 59.00
CA LEU A 18 -28.83 18.56 59.98
C LEU A 18 -28.32 17.66 61.10
N LEU A 19 -28.14 18.29 62.23
CA LEU A 19 -27.97 17.70 63.55
C LEU A 19 -29.25 16.92 63.92
N ARG A 20 -29.13 15.71 64.42
CA ARG A 20 -30.20 14.96 65.04
C ARG A 20 -29.89 14.72 66.50
N GLU A 21 -30.76 15.27 67.29
CA GLU A 21 -30.77 15.26 68.78
C GLU A 21 -30.82 13.81 69.32
N VAL A 22 -30.10 13.73 70.45
CA VAL A 22 -30.13 12.66 71.43
C VAL A 22 -31.45 12.76 72.24
N ARG A 23 -32.16 11.67 72.38
CA ARG A 23 -33.26 11.60 73.34
C ARG A 23 -33.07 10.42 74.30
N GLU A 24 -33.00 10.77 75.51
CA GLU A 24 -32.81 9.96 76.69
C GLU A 24 -33.92 8.93 76.92
N ALA A 25 -33.54 7.86 77.59
CA ALA A 25 -34.43 6.79 78.09
C ALA A 25 -35.06 7.17 79.43
N PRO A 26 -36.23 6.61 79.72
CA PRO A 26 -36.63 6.53 81.14
C PRO A 26 -36.73 5.05 81.63
N ALA A 27 -36.40 4.97 82.83
CA ALA A 27 -36.37 4.09 83.97
C ALA A 27 -37.21 2.81 84.01
N ALA A 28 -36.65 1.84 84.69
CA ALA A 28 -37.12 0.51 85.07
C ALA A 28 -38.29 0.54 86.09
N VAL A 29 -39.11 -0.49 86.04
CA VAL A 29 -40.02 -0.94 87.10
C VAL A 29 -40.02 -2.51 87.12
N PRO A 30 -40.24 -3.13 88.31
CA PRO A 30 -39.61 -4.41 88.67
C PRO A 30 -40.47 -5.67 88.47
N ALA A 31 -39.79 -6.76 88.69
CA ALA A 31 -40.21 -8.17 88.54
C ALA A 31 -41.50 -8.60 89.27
N GLN A 32 -42.22 -9.44 88.62
CA GLN A 32 -43.07 -10.49 89.27
C GLN A 32 -42.72 -11.84 88.69
N GLU A 33 -42.28 -12.72 89.60
CA GLU A 33 -42.17 -14.13 89.44
C GLU A 33 -43.55 -14.79 89.20
N ARG A 34 -43.64 -15.54 88.12
CA ARG A 34 -44.65 -16.61 87.98
C ARG A 34 -44.01 -17.88 87.49
N SER A 35 -43.93 -18.84 88.35
CA SER A 35 -43.59 -20.19 88.03
C SER A 35 -44.57 -20.80 86.99
N ILE A 36 -44.07 -21.33 85.92
CA ILE A 36 -44.82 -22.10 84.92
C ILE A 36 -44.07 -23.39 84.66
N GLU A 37 -44.74 -24.42 84.90
CA GLU A 37 -44.61 -25.84 84.59
C GLU A 37 -43.79 -26.20 83.34
N THR A 38 -42.85 -27.10 83.50
CA THR A 38 -42.08 -27.75 82.44
C THR A 38 -42.91 -28.81 81.73
N LEU A 39 -43.17 -28.56 80.41
CA LEU A 39 -43.63 -29.61 79.50
C LEU A 39 -42.40 -30.06 78.64
N PRO A 40 -42.30 -31.39 78.31
CA PRO A 40 -41.15 -31.92 77.63
C PRO A 40 -41.21 -31.58 76.14
N VAL A 41 -40.19 -30.83 75.67
CA VAL A 41 -40.01 -30.57 74.24
C VAL A 41 -39.30 -31.74 73.57
N GLU A 42 -40.10 -32.50 72.80
CA GLU A 42 -39.62 -33.54 71.88
C GLU A 42 -38.53 -32.92 70.90
N ARG A 43 -37.33 -33.48 70.92
CA ARG A 43 -36.25 -33.18 70.01
C ARG A 43 -36.56 -33.61 68.58
N ARG A 44 -37.18 -32.78 67.78
CA ARG A 44 -37.12 -32.92 66.28
C ARG A 44 -35.81 -32.33 65.69
N ARG A 45 -34.66 -32.88 66.05
CA ARG A 45 -33.33 -32.44 65.54
C ARG A 45 -32.85 -33.17 64.27
N GLY A 46 -33.52 -34.27 63.84
CA GLY A 46 -33.00 -35.10 62.74
C GLY A 46 -33.29 -34.61 61.32
N ARG A 47 -34.40 -33.87 61.12
CA ARG A 47 -34.78 -33.48 59.70
C ARG A 47 -34.15 -32.26 59.16
N ARG A 48 -33.64 -31.32 59.95
CA ARG A 48 -32.97 -30.11 59.46
C ARG A 48 -31.53 -30.39 59.02
N VAL A 49 -30.82 -31.26 59.67
CA VAL A 49 -29.45 -31.65 59.34
C VAL A 49 -29.41 -32.41 58.01
N ALA A 50 -30.34 -33.34 57.77
CA ALA A 50 -30.45 -34.10 56.53
C ALA A 50 -30.77 -33.15 55.32
N ARG A 51 -31.63 -32.15 55.51
CA ARG A 51 -31.97 -31.16 54.47
C ARG A 51 -30.79 -30.24 54.10
N ASN A 52 -30.03 -29.80 55.10
CA ASN A 52 -28.85 -28.99 54.86
C ASN A 52 -27.74 -29.80 54.20
N TRP A 53 -27.56 -31.08 54.53
CA TRP A 53 -26.65 -31.99 53.89
C TRP A 53 -27.02 -32.25 52.42
N LEU A 54 -28.29 -32.39 52.09
CA LEU A 54 -28.80 -32.52 50.72
C LEU A 54 -28.51 -31.24 49.88
N ILE A 55 -28.66 -30.05 50.48
CA ILE A 55 -28.34 -28.78 49.82
C ILE A 55 -26.82 -28.66 49.52
N VAL A 56 -25.98 -29.05 50.51
CA VAL A 56 -24.52 -29.04 50.35
C VAL A 56 -24.08 -30.02 49.25
N VAL A 57 -24.68 -31.22 49.20
CA VAL A 57 -24.39 -32.22 48.16
C VAL A 57 -24.85 -31.74 46.79
N LEU A 58 -26.03 -31.12 46.67
CA LEU A 58 -26.52 -30.52 45.41
C LEU A 58 -25.64 -29.37 44.94
N LEU A 59 -25.16 -28.52 45.84
CA LEU A 59 -24.20 -27.45 45.52
C LEU A 59 -22.85 -28.01 45.10
N ALA A 60 -22.36 -29.06 45.74
CA ALA A 60 -21.12 -29.74 45.37
C ALA A 60 -21.22 -30.42 43.99
N ILE A 61 -22.34 -31.06 43.68
CA ILE A 61 -22.60 -31.63 42.35
C ILE A 61 -22.70 -30.51 41.30
N GLY A 62 -23.43 -29.43 41.60
CA GLY A 62 -23.51 -28.25 40.70
C GLY A 62 -22.14 -27.63 40.42
N ALA A 63 -21.30 -27.48 41.45
CA ALA A 63 -19.94 -26.99 41.30
C ALA A 63 -19.03 -27.95 40.51
N ALA A 64 -19.16 -29.26 40.73
CA ALA A 64 -18.42 -30.28 39.99
C ALA A 64 -18.83 -30.32 38.50
N VAL A 65 -20.13 -30.27 38.21
CA VAL A 65 -20.66 -30.22 36.86
C VAL A 65 -20.26 -28.89 36.18
N GLY A 66 -20.41 -27.78 36.88
CA GLY A 66 -19.96 -26.46 36.37
C GLY A 66 -18.46 -26.41 36.10
N GLY A 67 -17.65 -26.97 37.01
CA GLY A 67 -16.22 -27.10 36.86
C GLY A 67 -15.82 -28.02 35.68
N TYR A 68 -16.53 -29.16 35.55
CA TYR A 68 -16.32 -30.10 34.44
C TYR A 68 -16.71 -29.49 33.09
N VAL A 69 -17.86 -28.81 33.02
CA VAL A 69 -18.30 -28.08 31.82
C VAL A 69 -17.33 -26.97 31.48
N TRP A 70 -16.88 -26.17 32.46
CA TRP A 70 -15.92 -25.14 32.28
C TRP A 70 -14.55 -25.67 31.79
N TRP A 71 -14.09 -26.79 32.37
CA TRP A 71 -12.85 -27.47 31.93
C TRP A 71 -12.98 -28.06 30.51
N ARG A 72 -14.13 -28.60 30.15
CA ARG A 72 -14.41 -29.13 28.81
C ARG A 72 -14.54 -28.02 27.75
N LEU A 73 -15.09 -26.86 28.14
CA LEU A 73 -15.27 -25.71 27.27
C LEU A 73 -14.01 -24.80 27.21
N SER A 74 -13.08 -24.96 28.15
CA SER A 74 -11.82 -24.21 28.12
C SER A 74 -10.98 -24.72 26.97
N PRO A 75 -10.54 -23.81 26.04
CA PRO A 75 -9.67 -24.20 24.95
C PRO A 75 -8.37 -24.77 25.53
N PRO A 76 -7.82 -25.85 24.93
CA PRO A 76 -6.57 -26.42 25.39
C PRO A 76 -5.47 -25.36 25.35
N PRO A 77 -4.57 -25.32 26.35
CA PRO A 77 -3.45 -24.37 26.36
C PRO A 77 -2.59 -24.60 25.11
N LEU A 78 -2.22 -23.50 24.46
CA LEU A 78 -1.35 -23.56 23.30
C LEU A 78 0.00 -24.22 23.67
N PRO A 79 0.56 -25.07 22.79
CA PRO A 79 1.88 -25.64 23.01
C PRO A 79 2.92 -24.53 23.22
N ALA A 80 3.90 -24.80 24.10
CA ALA A 80 5.03 -23.92 24.27
C ALA A 80 5.71 -23.70 22.91
N GLY A 81 6.02 -22.45 22.58
CA GLY A 81 6.66 -22.08 21.28
C GLY A 81 5.68 -21.64 20.19
N ILE A 82 4.36 -21.64 20.44
CA ILE A 82 3.36 -21.03 19.57
C ILE A 82 2.76 -19.81 20.29
N ALA A 83 2.82 -18.66 19.65
CA ALA A 83 2.20 -17.43 20.11
C ALA A 83 0.93 -17.14 19.30
N MET A 84 -0.06 -16.52 19.91
CA MET A 84 -1.26 -16.06 19.23
C MET A 84 -1.47 -14.56 19.45
N SER A 85 -2.05 -13.90 18.47
CA SER A 85 -2.49 -12.53 18.58
C SER A 85 -3.64 -12.27 17.65
N ASN A 86 -4.54 -11.40 18.09
CA ASN A 86 -5.61 -10.90 17.24
C ASN A 86 -5.03 -9.96 16.18
N GLY A 87 -5.59 -10.01 14.99
CA GLY A 87 -5.16 -9.19 13.87
C GLY A 87 -6.27 -8.92 12.88
N ARG A 88 -5.92 -8.16 11.87
CA ARG A 88 -6.80 -7.85 10.76
C ARG A 88 -6.10 -8.15 9.45
N LEU A 89 -6.85 -8.74 8.52
CA LEU A 89 -6.36 -8.97 7.17
C LEU A 89 -6.27 -7.65 6.42
N GLU A 90 -5.10 -7.33 5.89
CA GLU A 90 -4.82 -6.13 5.12
C GLU A 90 -4.35 -6.51 3.72
N ALA A 91 -4.65 -5.66 2.74
CA ALA A 91 -4.11 -5.73 1.40
C ALA A 91 -3.56 -4.35 1.02
N ILE A 92 -2.56 -4.33 0.16
CA ILE A 92 -1.99 -3.07 -0.32
C ILE A 92 -2.98 -2.41 -1.28
N HIS A 93 -3.30 -1.15 -1.01
CA HIS A 93 -4.07 -0.31 -1.92
C HIS A 93 -3.15 0.29 -2.97
N ILE A 94 -3.55 0.19 -4.24
CA ILE A 94 -2.88 0.80 -5.38
C ILE A 94 -3.87 1.73 -6.04
N ASP A 95 -3.52 3.01 -6.10
CA ASP A 95 -4.30 4.01 -6.80
C ASP A 95 -3.76 4.18 -8.23
N ILE A 96 -4.61 3.96 -9.21
CA ILE A 96 -4.32 4.21 -10.62
C ILE A 96 -4.74 5.65 -10.89
N ALA A 97 -3.76 6.49 -11.20
CA ALA A 97 -3.90 7.93 -11.37
C ALA A 97 -3.46 8.36 -12.78
N THR A 98 -3.97 9.49 -13.24
CA THR A 98 -3.57 10.09 -14.52
C THR A 98 -2.19 10.73 -14.40
N LYS A 99 -1.32 10.53 -15.38
CA LYS A 99 -0.03 11.23 -15.46
C LYS A 99 -0.20 12.66 -16.01
N LEU A 100 -1.12 12.80 -16.94
CA LEU A 100 -1.44 14.06 -17.59
C LEU A 100 -2.82 14.57 -17.16
N ALA A 101 -3.00 15.89 -17.16
CA ALA A 101 -4.33 16.47 -16.99
C ALA A 101 -5.16 16.24 -18.27
N GLY A 102 -6.43 15.90 -18.09
CA GLY A 102 -7.31 15.68 -19.21
C GLY A 102 -8.69 15.14 -18.81
N ARG A 103 -9.54 14.91 -19.81
CA ARG A 103 -10.86 14.33 -19.61
C ARG A 103 -10.80 12.81 -19.66
N ILE A 104 -11.55 12.14 -18.81
CA ILE A 104 -11.77 10.70 -18.89
C ILE A 104 -12.74 10.41 -20.07
N GLU A 105 -12.28 9.64 -21.04
CA GLU A 105 -13.10 9.15 -22.15
C GLU A 105 -13.99 7.99 -21.70
N SER A 106 -13.40 7.01 -21.03
CA SER A 106 -14.11 5.81 -20.57
C SER A 106 -13.42 5.15 -19.38
N VAL A 107 -14.23 4.55 -18.50
CA VAL A 107 -13.79 3.66 -17.43
C VAL A 107 -14.35 2.27 -17.75
N LEU A 108 -13.47 1.28 -17.93
CA LEU A 108 -13.80 -0.03 -18.49
C LEU A 108 -14.10 -1.09 -17.43
N VAL A 109 -13.90 -0.75 -16.14
CA VAL A 109 -14.07 -1.68 -15.02
C VAL A 109 -15.05 -1.09 -14.00
N ARG A 110 -15.65 -1.97 -13.20
CA ARG A 110 -16.59 -1.64 -12.13
C ARG A 110 -16.01 -2.00 -10.78
N GLU A 111 -16.57 -1.42 -9.72
CA GLU A 111 -16.25 -1.81 -8.35
C GLU A 111 -16.54 -3.31 -8.15
N GLY A 112 -15.58 -3.98 -7.55
CA GLY A 112 -15.63 -5.43 -7.33
C GLY A 112 -15.04 -6.29 -8.45
N ASP A 113 -14.77 -5.73 -9.63
CA ASP A 113 -14.17 -6.47 -10.73
C ASP A 113 -12.73 -6.90 -10.38
N PHE A 114 -12.35 -8.07 -10.89
CA PHE A 114 -10.96 -8.52 -10.89
C PHE A 114 -10.29 -8.01 -12.16
N VAL A 115 -9.06 -7.50 -12.02
CA VAL A 115 -8.23 -7.04 -13.14
C VAL A 115 -6.88 -7.73 -13.12
N GLU A 116 -6.36 -8.03 -14.30
CA GLU A 116 -5.03 -8.60 -14.48
C GLU A 116 -3.97 -7.52 -14.64
N ALA A 117 -2.71 -7.87 -14.39
CA ALA A 117 -1.59 -6.97 -14.64
C ALA A 117 -1.55 -6.57 -16.13
N GLY A 118 -1.41 -5.26 -16.41
CA GLY A 118 -1.42 -4.70 -17.77
C GLY A 118 -2.81 -4.49 -18.38
N GLN A 119 -3.88 -4.97 -17.74
CA GLN A 119 -5.24 -4.76 -18.24
C GLN A 119 -5.60 -3.27 -18.26
N VAL A 120 -6.20 -2.80 -19.34
CA VAL A 120 -6.69 -1.43 -19.48
C VAL A 120 -7.91 -1.25 -18.60
N VAL A 121 -7.86 -0.27 -17.70
CA VAL A 121 -8.95 0.02 -16.74
C VAL A 121 -9.69 1.31 -17.05
N ALA A 122 -9.00 2.29 -17.66
CA ALA A 122 -9.61 3.52 -18.12
C ALA A 122 -8.83 4.11 -19.30
N ARG A 123 -9.46 5.01 -20.02
CA ARG A 123 -8.87 5.77 -21.12
C ARG A 123 -9.18 7.25 -20.97
N MET A 124 -8.19 8.08 -21.25
CA MET A 124 -8.35 9.52 -21.36
C MET A 124 -8.63 9.93 -22.81
N ASP A 125 -9.27 11.05 -23.00
CA ASP A 125 -9.45 11.67 -24.32
C ASP A 125 -8.08 12.11 -24.87
N THR A 126 -7.71 11.53 -25.99
CA THR A 126 -6.43 11.78 -26.66
C THR A 126 -6.58 12.61 -27.95
N SER A 127 -7.75 13.21 -28.20
CA SER A 127 -8.06 13.94 -29.42
C SER A 127 -7.05 15.05 -29.71
N VAL A 128 -6.71 15.85 -28.70
CA VAL A 128 -5.72 16.93 -28.78
C VAL A 128 -4.31 16.37 -29.01
N LEU A 129 -3.91 15.34 -28.24
CA LEU A 129 -2.59 14.69 -28.38
C LEU A 129 -2.42 14.09 -29.77
N ARG A 130 -3.44 13.46 -30.33
CA ARG A 130 -3.42 12.93 -31.70
C ARG A 130 -3.30 14.02 -32.76
N ALA A 131 -3.89 15.21 -32.54
CA ALA A 131 -3.71 16.35 -33.42
C ALA A 131 -2.25 16.87 -33.37
N GLN A 132 -1.70 16.99 -32.17
CA GLN A 132 -0.29 17.37 -31.95
C GLN A 132 0.67 16.35 -32.55
N LEU A 133 0.35 15.03 -32.46
CA LEU A 133 1.15 13.99 -33.08
C LEU A 133 1.21 14.16 -34.61
N ARG A 134 0.09 14.42 -35.27
CA ARG A 134 0.06 14.67 -36.73
C ARG A 134 0.85 15.90 -37.09
N GLU A 135 0.80 16.97 -36.29
CA GLU A 135 1.60 18.18 -36.49
C GLU A 135 3.08 17.87 -36.37
N ALA A 136 3.50 17.17 -35.31
CA ALA A 136 4.91 16.77 -35.12
C ALA A 136 5.42 15.88 -36.26
N GLN A 137 4.58 14.93 -36.73
CA GLN A 137 4.91 14.08 -37.89
C GLN A 137 5.10 14.91 -39.17
N ALA A 138 4.30 15.95 -39.40
CA ALA A 138 4.47 16.86 -40.53
C ALA A 138 5.77 17.66 -40.42
N GLN A 139 6.15 18.12 -39.21
CA GLN A 139 7.45 18.78 -38.97
C GLN A 139 8.63 17.83 -39.21
N LEU A 140 8.52 16.57 -38.78
CA LEU A 140 9.53 15.55 -39.06
C LEU A 140 9.68 15.32 -40.58
N ALA A 141 8.58 15.20 -41.33
CA ALA A 141 8.62 15.07 -42.79
C ALA A 141 9.29 16.27 -43.44
N LYS A 142 9.01 17.49 -42.96
CA LYS A 142 9.69 18.73 -43.42
C LYS A 142 11.19 18.69 -43.13
N ALA A 143 11.62 18.24 -41.95
CA ALA A 143 13.02 18.10 -41.61
C ALA A 143 13.75 17.09 -42.50
N HIS A 144 13.14 15.95 -42.84
CA HIS A 144 13.66 14.98 -43.79
C HIS A 144 13.86 15.62 -45.20
N THR A 145 12.91 16.42 -45.65
CA THR A 145 13.04 17.14 -46.93
C THR A 145 14.22 18.15 -46.91
N ALA A 146 14.42 18.83 -45.79
CA ALA A 146 15.56 19.73 -45.62
C ALA A 146 16.92 18.99 -45.70
N VAL A 147 17.01 17.78 -45.11
CA VAL A 147 18.21 16.93 -45.25
C VAL A 147 18.44 16.54 -46.70
N ALA A 148 17.39 16.16 -47.43
CA ALA A 148 17.49 15.79 -48.85
C ALA A 148 18.02 16.99 -49.68
N THR A 149 17.48 18.21 -49.42
CA THR A 149 17.95 19.46 -50.07
C THR A 149 19.40 19.77 -49.73
N ALA A 150 19.78 19.68 -48.44
CA ALA A 150 21.16 19.94 -48.01
C ALA A 150 22.13 18.90 -48.62
N ASN A 151 21.77 17.65 -48.72
CA ASN A 151 22.58 16.62 -49.37
C ASN A 151 22.74 16.88 -50.88
N ALA A 152 21.72 17.40 -51.55
CA ALA A 152 21.82 17.80 -52.97
C ALA A 152 22.80 18.95 -53.15
N VAL A 153 22.79 19.92 -52.22
CA VAL A 153 23.79 21.02 -52.21
C VAL A 153 25.21 20.48 -52.01
N VAL A 154 25.39 19.53 -51.06
CA VAL A 154 26.70 18.87 -50.84
C VAL A 154 27.17 18.18 -52.14
N ALA A 155 26.30 17.48 -52.84
CA ALA A 155 26.64 16.82 -54.13
C ALA A 155 27.04 17.83 -55.21
N GLN A 156 26.31 18.95 -55.30
CA GLN A 156 26.69 20.05 -56.22
C GLN A 156 28.10 20.59 -55.89
N ARG A 157 28.37 20.94 -54.61
CA ARG A 157 29.69 21.49 -54.18
C ARG A 157 30.82 20.44 -54.35
N ALA A 158 30.54 19.17 -54.19
CA ALA A 158 31.52 18.14 -54.45
C ALA A 158 31.87 18.05 -55.96
N SER A 159 30.89 18.25 -56.86
CA SER A 159 31.15 18.34 -58.29
C SER A 159 31.95 19.57 -58.68
N GLU A 160 31.67 20.75 -58.08
CA GLU A 160 32.46 21.99 -58.25
C GLU A 160 33.90 21.79 -57.80
N LEU A 161 34.11 21.10 -56.64
CA LEU A 161 35.45 20.77 -56.16
C LEU A 161 36.20 19.85 -57.10
N ALA A 162 35.54 18.81 -57.70
CA ALA A 162 36.13 17.92 -58.67
C ALA A 162 36.58 18.68 -59.91
N LEU A 163 35.75 19.62 -60.38
CA LEU A 163 36.12 20.52 -61.49
C LEU A 163 37.33 21.37 -61.15
N ALA A 164 37.35 22.03 -60.02
CA ALA A 164 38.44 22.88 -59.57
C ALA A 164 39.78 22.08 -59.45
N ASN A 165 39.74 20.86 -58.95
CA ASN A 165 40.90 19.97 -58.93
C ASN A 165 41.43 19.69 -60.32
N SER A 166 40.55 19.31 -61.28
CA SER A 166 40.93 18.99 -62.66
C SER A 166 41.51 20.24 -63.36
N VAL A 167 40.98 21.43 -63.09
CA VAL A 167 41.53 22.72 -63.63
C VAL A 167 42.95 23.01 -63.06
N LEU A 168 43.12 22.82 -61.75
CA LEU A 168 44.45 23.02 -61.12
C LEU A 168 45.48 22.03 -61.67
N GLU A 169 45.19 20.75 -61.74
CA GLU A 169 46.07 19.70 -62.29
C GLU A 169 46.51 20.04 -63.70
N ARG A 170 45.61 20.51 -64.57
CA ARG A 170 45.93 20.98 -65.92
C ARG A 170 46.80 22.20 -65.88
N SER A 171 46.54 23.19 -65.04
CA SER A 171 47.31 24.38 -64.91
C SER A 171 48.73 24.08 -64.38
N GLU A 172 48.92 23.12 -63.48
CA GLU A 172 50.23 22.67 -63.01
C GLU A 172 51.10 22.08 -64.15
N GLN A 173 50.49 21.32 -65.08
CA GLN A 173 51.16 20.76 -66.28
C GLN A 173 51.54 21.89 -67.28
N LEU A 174 50.65 22.85 -67.54
CA LEU A 174 50.82 23.91 -68.50
C LEU A 174 51.84 24.94 -68.02
N VAL A 175 51.98 25.23 -66.73
CA VAL A 175 53.02 26.12 -66.17
C VAL A 175 54.43 25.54 -66.44
N GLN A 176 54.60 24.23 -66.24
CA GLN A 176 55.85 23.54 -66.47
C GLN A 176 56.28 23.65 -67.95
N SER A 177 55.31 23.70 -68.83
CA SER A 177 55.56 23.87 -70.31
C SER A 177 55.61 25.33 -70.71
N GLY A 178 55.50 26.30 -69.83
CA GLY A 178 55.56 27.72 -70.13
C GLY A 178 54.32 28.34 -70.80
N PHE A 179 53.23 27.60 -70.95
CA PHE A 179 52.00 28.03 -71.63
C PHE A 179 51.07 28.93 -70.79
N ILE A 180 51.22 28.97 -69.45
CA ILE A 180 50.46 29.86 -68.56
C ILE A 180 51.39 30.57 -67.59
N SER A 181 50.92 31.72 -67.02
CA SER A 181 51.69 32.48 -66.01
C SER A 181 51.58 31.87 -64.61
N ALA A 182 52.55 32.07 -63.75
CA ALA A 182 52.55 31.74 -62.34
C ALA A 182 51.33 32.36 -61.60
N GLN A 183 50.94 33.58 -61.96
CA GLN A 183 49.75 34.23 -61.43
C GLN A 183 48.43 33.43 -61.70
N LYS A 184 48.31 32.82 -62.87
CA LYS A 184 47.17 32.00 -63.22
C LYS A 184 47.13 30.74 -62.36
N LEU A 185 48.27 30.08 -62.15
CA LEU A 185 48.36 28.92 -61.28
C LEU A 185 48.00 29.30 -59.83
N ASP A 186 48.44 30.42 -59.27
CA ASP A 186 48.06 30.84 -57.91
C ASP A 186 46.58 31.18 -57.79
N THR A 187 45.98 31.72 -58.85
CA THR A 187 44.51 31.93 -58.91
C THR A 187 43.79 30.63 -58.86
N ASP A 188 44.20 29.59 -59.62
CA ASP A 188 43.54 28.28 -59.63
C ASP A 188 43.72 27.55 -58.29
N ARG A 189 44.86 27.65 -57.63
CA ARG A 189 45.10 27.18 -56.26
C ARG A 189 44.16 27.85 -55.25
N SER A 190 44.05 29.18 -55.33
CA SER A 190 43.12 29.92 -54.46
C SER A 190 41.66 29.48 -54.67
N GLN A 191 41.26 29.31 -55.96
CA GLN A 191 39.93 28.84 -56.32
C GLN A 191 39.64 27.43 -55.74
N LEU A 192 40.63 26.52 -55.82
CA LEU A 192 40.49 25.21 -55.18
C LEU A 192 40.26 25.31 -53.68
N GLN A 193 41.01 26.17 -52.97
CA GLN A 193 40.85 26.36 -51.53
C GLN A 193 39.45 26.90 -51.17
N VAL A 194 38.97 27.90 -51.96
CA VAL A 194 37.57 28.41 -51.75
C VAL A 194 36.52 27.31 -51.98
N THR A 195 36.65 26.55 -53.06
CA THR A 195 35.69 25.49 -53.38
C THR A 195 35.70 24.39 -52.31
N LYS A 196 36.89 24.04 -51.79
CA LYS A 196 37.00 23.09 -50.65
C LYS A 196 36.32 23.60 -49.39
N ALA A 197 36.55 24.89 -49.06
CA ALA A 197 35.90 25.52 -47.89
C ALA A 197 34.36 25.54 -48.03
N THR A 198 33.83 25.83 -49.23
CA THR A 198 32.39 25.83 -49.49
C THR A 198 31.78 24.43 -49.40
N LEU A 199 32.51 23.38 -49.81
CA LEU A 199 32.06 21.99 -49.60
C LEU A 199 31.96 21.67 -48.10
N VAL A 200 32.98 22.01 -47.31
CA VAL A 200 32.94 21.79 -45.84
C VAL A 200 31.77 22.54 -45.20
N ALA A 201 31.53 23.80 -45.60
CA ALA A 201 30.37 24.56 -45.12
C ALA A 201 29.04 23.86 -45.47
N SER A 202 28.86 23.35 -46.70
CA SER A 202 27.64 22.62 -47.08
C SER A 202 27.49 21.30 -46.34
N GLN A 203 28.58 20.59 -46.07
CA GLN A 203 28.57 19.39 -45.23
C GLN A 203 28.12 19.69 -43.80
N SER A 204 28.58 20.81 -43.22
CA SER A 204 28.13 21.26 -41.89
C SER A 204 26.64 21.60 -41.87
N GLN A 205 26.12 22.25 -42.93
CA GLN A 205 24.69 22.51 -43.09
C GLN A 205 23.86 21.20 -43.20
N ALA A 206 24.37 20.21 -43.91
CA ALA A 206 23.72 18.91 -44.00
C ALA A 206 23.73 18.19 -42.64
N ALA A 207 24.80 18.33 -41.85
CA ALA A 207 24.86 17.81 -40.48
C ALA A 207 23.85 18.52 -39.56
N GLU A 208 23.73 19.82 -39.65
CA GLU A 208 22.71 20.60 -38.92
C GLU A 208 21.29 20.16 -39.27
N ALA A 209 20.99 19.99 -40.57
CA ALA A 209 19.71 19.49 -41.02
C ALA A 209 19.38 18.08 -40.44
N ARG A 210 20.38 17.18 -40.32
CA ARG A 210 20.21 15.87 -39.67
C ARG A 210 19.89 16.00 -38.20
N THR A 211 20.54 16.94 -37.49
CA THR A 211 20.24 17.18 -36.07
C THR A 211 18.80 17.68 -35.89
N ALA A 212 18.30 18.49 -36.84
CA ALA A 212 16.90 18.92 -36.84
C ALA A 212 15.91 17.75 -37.00
N VAL A 213 16.27 16.72 -37.79
CA VAL A 213 15.48 15.48 -37.89
C VAL A 213 15.41 14.78 -36.53
N SER A 214 16.56 14.56 -35.87
CA SER A 214 16.58 13.90 -34.56
C SER A 214 15.77 14.67 -33.50
N ALA A 215 15.77 16.00 -33.53
CA ALA A 215 14.95 16.82 -32.64
C ALA A 215 13.44 16.64 -32.91
N ALA A 216 13.04 16.56 -34.21
CA ALA A 216 11.67 16.32 -34.60
C ALA A 216 11.21 14.90 -34.26
N GLU A 217 12.06 13.87 -34.42
CA GLU A 217 11.82 12.50 -34.01
C GLU A 217 11.56 12.41 -32.50
N ALA A 218 12.40 13.03 -31.67
CA ALA A 218 12.21 13.08 -30.22
C ALA A 218 10.87 13.73 -29.83
N THR A 219 10.42 14.73 -30.61
CA THR A 219 9.10 15.36 -30.37
C THR A 219 7.95 14.40 -30.68
N VAL A 220 8.04 13.65 -31.78
CA VAL A 220 7.04 12.61 -32.15
C VAL A 220 7.00 11.52 -31.06
N GLU A 221 8.15 11.04 -30.62
CA GLU A 221 8.27 10.02 -29.57
C GLU A 221 7.66 10.50 -28.26
N ARG A 222 7.95 11.72 -27.81
CA ARG A 222 7.38 12.29 -26.59
C ARG A 222 5.85 12.32 -26.64
N ILE A 223 5.25 12.81 -27.75
CA ILE A 223 3.79 12.88 -27.88
C ILE A 223 3.20 11.45 -27.95
N GLY A 224 3.91 10.52 -28.58
CA GLY A 224 3.52 9.12 -28.60
C GLY A 224 3.46 8.52 -27.19
N ALA A 225 4.46 8.79 -26.35
CA ALA A 225 4.48 8.37 -24.96
C ALA A 225 3.34 9.02 -24.15
N ASP A 226 3.02 10.30 -24.38
CA ASP A 226 1.90 10.97 -23.72
C ASP A 226 0.55 10.34 -24.09
N ILE A 227 0.40 9.84 -25.31
CA ILE A 227 -0.80 9.09 -25.76
C ILE A 227 -0.85 7.72 -25.10
N GLU A 228 0.27 7.00 -24.97
CA GLU A 228 0.34 5.73 -24.25
C GLU A 228 -0.01 5.90 -22.76
N ASP A 229 0.54 6.92 -22.12
CA ASP A 229 0.25 7.26 -20.71
C ASP A 229 -1.21 7.66 -20.47
N SER A 230 -1.93 8.03 -21.54
CA SER A 230 -3.38 8.30 -21.51
C SER A 230 -4.22 7.02 -21.42
N VAL A 231 -3.62 5.85 -21.59
CA VAL A 231 -4.26 4.54 -21.41
C VAL A 231 -3.89 3.99 -20.04
N LEU A 232 -4.81 4.12 -19.08
CA LEU A 232 -4.57 3.71 -17.70
C LEU A 232 -4.67 2.18 -17.58
N ARG A 233 -3.62 1.55 -17.06
CA ARG A 233 -3.50 0.11 -16.90
C ARG A 233 -3.31 -0.28 -15.44
N ALA A 234 -3.81 -1.46 -15.06
CA ALA A 234 -3.54 -2.05 -13.75
C ALA A 234 -2.07 -2.48 -13.68
N PRO A 235 -1.27 -2.02 -12.69
CA PRO A 235 0.13 -2.39 -12.57
C PRO A 235 0.32 -3.84 -12.09
N THR A 236 -0.63 -4.38 -11.35
CA THR A 236 -0.65 -5.75 -10.82
C THR A 236 -2.03 -6.35 -10.93
N ALA A 237 -2.14 -7.67 -10.80
CA ALA A 237 -3.43 -8.32 -10.65
C ALA A 237 -4.06 -7.95 -9.31
N GLY A 238 -5.37 -7.64 -9.32
CA GLY A 238 -6.04 -7.20 -8.11
C GLY A 238 -7.55 -7.02 -8.30
N ARG A 239 -8.18 -6.50 -7.26
CA ARG A 239 -9.62 -6.24 -7.26
C ARG A 239 -9.89 -4.74 -7.17
N VAL A 240 -10.72 -4.21 -8.07
CA VAL A 240 -11.18 -2.82 -8.01
C VAL A 240 -11.98 -2.60 -6.73
N GLN A 241 -11.54 -1.65 -5.92
CA GLN A 241 -12.19 -1.30 -4.66
C GLN A 241 -13.13 -0.11 -4.83
N TYR A 242 -12.64 0.94 -5.49
CA TYR A 242 -13.40 2.16 -5.73
C TYR A 242 -13.15 2.68 -7.14
N ARG A 243 -14.21 3.16 -7.77
CA ARG A 243 -14.14 3.99 -8.96
C ARG A 243 -14.24 5.44 -8.51
N LEU A 244 -13.14 6.19 -8.63
CA LEU A 244 -13.00 7.54 -8.10
C LEU A 244 -13.27 8.62 -9.15
N ALA A 245 -13.33 8.24 -10.44
CA ALA A 245 -13.63 9.16 -11.54
C ALA A 245 -14.62 8.55 -12.52
N GLU A 246 -15.43 9.42 -13.12
CA GLU A 246 -16.49 9.08 -14.07
C GLU A 246 -16.13 9.50 -15.50
N PRO A 247 -16.66 8.80 -16.53
CA PRO A 247 -16.52 9.23 -17.92
C PRO A 247 -17.03 10.65 -18.12
N GLY A 248 -16.26 11.48 -18.81
CA GLY A 248 -16.54 12.91 -19.03
C GLY A 248 -15.95 13.84 -17.99
N GLU A 249 -15.49 13.33 -16.85
CA GLU A 249 -14.84 14.13 -15.81
C GLU A 249 -13.44 14.60 -16.25
N VAL A 250 -13.06 15.80 -15.82
CA VAL A 250 -11.75 16.39 -16.10
C VAL A 250 -10.89 16.30 -14.83
N LEU A 251 -9.75 15.65 -14.95
CA LEU A 251 -8.80 15.45 -13.87
C LEU A 251 -7.51 16.24 -14.10
N ALA A 252 -6.93 16.71 -13.00
CA ALA A 252 -5.55 17.21 -13.00
C ALA A 252 -4.55 16.07 -13.08
N ALA A 253 -3.29 16.37 -13.38
CA ALA A 253 -2.21 15.39 -13.28
C ALA A 253 -2.10 14.84 -11.85
N GLY A 254 -1.98 13.53 -11.71
CA GLY A 254 -2.04 12.84 -10.43
C GLY A 254 -3.47 12.55 -9.92
N GLY A 255 -4.51 12.93 -10.67
CA GLY A 255 -5.90 12.62 -10.34
C GLY A 255 -6.14 11.11 -10.30
N LYS A 256 -6.71 10.60 -9.20
CA LYS A 256 -6.99 9.19 -9.02
C LYS A 256 -8.25 8.80 -9.80
N VAL A 257 -8.17 7.73 -10.57
CA VAL A 257 -9.29 7.21 -11.37
C VAL A 257 -9.88 5.97 -10.71
N ILE A 258 -9.03 5.06 -10.27
CA ILE A 258 -9.41 3.78 -9.67
C ILE A 258 -8.51 3.51 -8.47
N SER A 259 -9.10 3.02 -7.40
CA SER A 259 -8.37 2.41 -6.29
C SER A 259 -8.60 0.90 -6.30
N MET A 260 -7.51 0.12 -6.31
CA MET A 260 -7.56 -1.33 -6.34
C MET A 260 -6.79 -1.96 -5.20
N LEU A 261 -7.17 -3.17 -4.80
CA LEU A 261 -6.46 -3.99 -3.83
C LEU A 261 -5.52 -4.95 -4.56
N ASN A 262 -4.24 -4.90 -4.20
CA ASN A 262 -3.28 -5.90 -4.65
C ASN A 262 -3.53 -7.23 -3.93
N LEU A 263 -4.07 -8.21 -4.63
CA LEU A 263 -4.34 -9.54 -4.07
C LEU A 263 -3.11 -10.47 -4.07
N ALA A 264 -1.98 -10.05 -4.63
CA ALA A 264 -0.73 -10.79 -4.50
C ALA A 264 -0.05 -10.57 -3.15
N GLU A 265 -0.38 -9.47 -2.45
CA GLU A 265 0.23 -9.08 -1.20
C GLU A 265 -0.82 -8.85 -0.12
N VAL A 266 -1.40 -9.96 0.35
CA VAL A 266 -2.37 -9.96 1.45
C VAL A 266 -1.71 -10.53 2.69
N TYR A 267 -1.77 -9.80 3.79
CA TYR A 267 -1.14 -10.17 5.05
C TYR A 267 -2.05 -9.83 6.23
N MET A 268 -1.86 -10.53 7.33
CA MET A 268 -2.48 -10.16 8.61
C MET A 268 -1.48 -9.37 9.44
N THR A 269 -1.88 -8.19 9.86
CA THR A 269 -1.14 -7.39 10.84
C THR A 269 -1.55 -7.81 12.24
N VAL A 270 -0.57 -8.20 13.05
CA VAL A 270 -0.73 -8.58 14.44
C VAL A 270 0.28 -7.88 15.32
N PHE A 271 -0.01 -7.80 16.62
CA PHE A 271 0.85 -7.16 17.60
C PHE A 271 1.28 -8.20 18.63
N LEU A 272 2.58 -8.40 18.77
CA LEU A 272 3.18 -9.36 19.69
C LEU A 272 4.01 -8.65 20.77
N PRO A 273 3.97 -9.12 22.02
CA PRO A 273 4.84 -8.60 23.08
C PRO A 273 6.33 -8.75 22.74
N GLU A 274 7.18 -7.89 23.30
CA GLU A 274 8.63 -7.88 23.11
C GLU A 274 9.28 -9.26 23.30
N ALA A 275 8.94 -9.94 24.39
CA ALA A 275 9.50 -11.27 24.71
C ALA A 275 9.25 -12.34 23.63
N ILE A 276 8.20 -12.16 22.82
CA ILE A 276 7.84 -13.04 21.70
C ILE A 276 8.46 -12.53 20.42
N ALA A 277 8.27 -11.25 20.12
CA ALA A 277 8.72 -10.62 18.88
C ALA A 277 10.27 -10.69 18.73
N GLY A 278 11.01 -10.53 19.84
CA GLY A 278 12.48 -10.62 19.84
C GLY A 278 13.05 -12.01 19.52
N ARG A 279 12.24 -13.06 19.62
CA ARG A 279 12.62 -14.44 19.25
C ARG A 279 12.05 -14.90 17.92
N LEU A 280 11.16 -14.08 17.33
CA LEU A 280 10.45 -14.43 16.11
C LEU A 280 11.34 -14.18 14.89
N ALA A 281 11.64 -15.23 14.14
CA ALA A 281 12.36 -15.10 12.88
C ALA A 281 11.44 -14.69 11.71
N VAL A 282 11.96 -13.89 10.81
CA VAL A 282 11.34 -13.67 9.50
C VAL A 282 11.37 -14.99 8.74
N GLY A 283 10.27 -15.36 8.08
CA GLY A 283 10.06 -16.68 7.46
C GLY A 283 9.40 -17.72 8.38
N ALA A 284 9.19 -17.42 9.67
CA ALA A 284 8.50 -18.31 10.59
C ALA A 284 7.09 -18.65 10.08
N GLU A 285 6.69 -19.92 10.23
CA GLU A 285 5.32 -20.32 9.86
C GLU A 285 4.27 -19.65 10.74
N ALA A 286 3.18 -19.29 10.13
CA ALA A 286 1.99 -18.79 10.80
C ALA A 286 0.73 -19.53 10.30
N ARG A 287 -0.31 -19.54 11.13
CA ARG A 287 -1.63 -20.07 10.80
C ARG A 287 -2.64 -18.99 11.11
N LEU A 288 -3.47 -18.67 10.13
CA LEU A 288 -4.50 -17.64 10.25
C LEU A 288 -5.86 -18.29 10.36
N VAL A 289 -6.62 -17.90 11.37
CA VAL A 289 -8.01 -18.32 11.58
C VAL A 289 -8.86 -17.07 11.61
N PHE A 290 -9.80 -16.96 10.68
CA PHE A 290 -10.67 -15.80 10.55
C PHE A 290 -11.96 -15.99 11.37
N ASP A 291 -12.43 -14.95 12.04
CA ASP A 291 -13.64 -15.00 12.87
C ASP A 291 -14.88 -15.35 12.04
N ALA A 292 -14.93 -14.91 10.79
CA ALA A 292 -16.01 -15.20 9.86
C ALA A 292 -16.05 -16.67 9.38
N ALA A 293 -14.95 -17.43 9.55
CA ALA A 293 -14.81 -18.78 9.04
C ALA A 293 -13.84 -19.61 9.91
N PRO A 294 -14.15 -19.84 11.19
CA PRO A 294 -13.24 -20.46 12.17
C PRO A 294 -12.89 -21.92 11.87
N GLN A 295 -13.64 -22.58 10.98
CA GLN A 295 -13.37 -23.94 10.54
C GLN A 295 -12.17 -24.05 9.59
N TYR A 296 -11.71 -22.95 9.00
CA TYR A 296 -10.58 -22.93 8.08
C TYR A 296 -9.33 -22.40 8.76
N VAL A 297 -8.20 -23.03 8.47
CA VAL A 297 -6.88 -22.65 8.94
C VAL A 297 -6.00 -22.38 7.71
N VAL A 298 -5.68 -21.10 7.49
CA VAL A 298 -4.95 -20.64 6.32
C VAL A 298 -3.47 -20.57 6.65
N PRO A 299 -2.58 -21.21 5.88
CA PRO A 299 -1.14 -21.10 6.07
C PRO A 299 -0.63 -19.71 5.65
N ALA A 300 0.31 -19.22 6.42
CA ALA A 300 0.98 -17.95 6.19
C ALA A 300 2.42 -18.01 6.71
N HIS A 301 3.23 -17.01 6.39
CA HIS A 301 4.57 -16.86 6.94
C HIS A 301 4.81 -15.43 7.38
N VAL A 302 5.64 -15.28 8.39
CA VAL A 302 6.07 -13.97 8.89
C VAL A 302 7.00 -13.34 7.86
N THR A 303 6.58 -12.21 7.28
CA THR A 303 7.41 -11.46 6.32
C THR A 303 8.04 -10.21 6.92
N PHE A 304 7.51 -9.75 8.04
CA PHE A 304 7.99 -8.53 8.67
C PHE A 304 7.79 -8.57 10.19
N VAL A 305 8.81 -8.15 10.92
CA VAL A 305 8.77 -7.87 12.35
C VAL A 305 9.30 -6.46 12.53
N ALA A 306 8.52 -5.58 13.16
CA ALA A 306 8.94 -4.19 13.37
C ALA A 306 10.16 -4.12 14.28
N ALA A 307 11.12 -3.24 13.96
CA ALA A 307 12.29 -2.98 14.79
C ALA A 307 11.97 -2.04 15.98
N GLU A 308 10.84 -1.32 15.90
CA GLU A 308 10.40 -0.38 16.93
C GLU A 308 9.03 -0.77 17.46
N ALA A 309 8.84 -0.61 18.77
CA ALA A 309 7.54 -0.82 19.40
C ALA A 309 6.54 0.25 18.99
N GLN A 310 5.30 -0.14 18.69
CA GLN A 310 4.25 0.77 18.23
C GLN A 310 3.45 1.40 19.37
N PHE A 311 3.49 0.81 20.56
CA PHE A 311 2.85 1.33 21.77
C PHE A 311 3.90 1.60 22.83
N THR A 312 4.30 2.86 22.97
CA THR A 312 5.09 3.32 24.11
C THR A 312 4.17 4.03 25.09
N PRO A 313 4.12 3.60 26.35
CA PRO A 313 3.47 4.38 27.41
C PRO A 313 4.13 5.76 27.52
N LYS A 314 3.33 6.78 27.74
CA LYS A 314 3.78 8.17 27.74
C LYS A 314 4.69 8.58 28.92
N THR A 315 4.94 7.72 29.92
CA THR A 315 5.74 8.05 31.11
C THR A 315 6.31 6.80 31.78
N VAL A 316 7.60 6.90 32.13
CA VAL A 316 8.41 6.08 33.05
C VAL A 316 8.38 4.55 32.83
N GLU A 317 9.53 4.04 32.45
CA GLU A 317 9.84 2.63 32.24
C GLU A 317 9.84 1.80 33.53
N THR A 318 8.68 1.40 33.99
CA THR A 318 8.59 0.31 34.98
C THR A 318 8.67 -1.05 34.27
N ALA A 319 9.08 -2.10 34.95
CA ALA A 319 9.15 -3.46 34.39
C ALA A 319 7.78 -3.92 33.84
N THR A 320 6.69 -3.52 34.47
CA THR A 320 5.30 -3.77 34.01
C THR A 320 4.92 -2.99 32.76
N GLU A 321 5.46 -1.80 32.56
CA GLU A 321 5.20 -1.01 31.36
C GLU A 321 5.96 -1.55 30.15
N ARG A 322 7.18 -2.07 30.31
CA ARG A 322 7.92 -2.74 29.24
C ARG A 322 7.21 -3.98 28.71
N GLN A 323 6.49 -4.71 29.55
CA GLN A 323 5.69 -5.87 29.10
C GLN A 323 4.50 -5.48 28.21
N LYS A 324 4.12 -4.20 28.18
CA LYS A 324 3.05 -3.67 27.28
C LYS A 324 3.57 -3.21 25.92
N LEU A 325 4.90 -3.23 25.71
CA LEU A 325 5.48 -2.92 24.40
C LEU A 325 5.07 -3.98 23.38
N MET A 326 4.39 -3.53 22.33
CA MET A 326 3.90 -4.39 21.27
C MET A 326 4.65 -4.10 19.97
N PHE A 327 5.09 -5.15 19.31
CA PHE A 327 5.76 -5.07 18.03
C PHE A 327 4.81 -5.53 16.93
N ARG A 328 4.73 -4.75 15.86
CA ARG A 328 3.94 -5.09 14.69
C ARG A 328 4.61 -6.21 13.91
N VAL A 329 3.85 -7.25 13.63
CA VAL A 329 4.27 -8.39 12.82
C VAL A 329 3.30 -8.54 11.66
N LYS A 330 3.82 -8.81 10.46
CA LYS A 330 3.00 -9.14 9.29
C LYS A 330 3.15 -10.61 8.96
N ALA A 331 2.03 -11.32 8.92
CA ALA A 331 1.93 -12.71 8.47
C ALA A 331 1.28 -12.71 7.08
N GLN A 332 2.06 -13.02 6.05
CA GLN A 332 1.63 -12.99 4.65
C GLN A 332 1.11 -14.34 4.22
N ILE A 333 0.00 -14.34 3.50
CA ILE A 333 -0.57 -15.53 2.86
C ILE A 333 0.15 -15.76 1.53
N ASP A 334 0.37 -17.03 1.17
CA ASP A 334 1.01 -17.38 -0.10
C ASP A 334 0.22 -16.81 -1.31
N PRO A 335 0.86 -16.06 -2.21
CA PRO A 335 0.21 -15.51 -3.41
C PRO A 335 -0.46 -16.57 -4.30
N GLN A 336 0.09 -17.80 -4.35
CA GLN A 336 -0.52 -18.88 -5.12
C GLN A 336 -1.85 -19.32 -4.52
N LEU A 337 -1.93 -19.34 -3.19
CA LEU A 337 -3.17 -19.65 -2.48
C LEU A 337 -4.21 -18.54 -2.69
N LEU A 338 -3.78 -17.28 -2.63
CA LEU A 338 -4.66 -16.13 -2.84
C LEU A 338 -5.30 -16.13 -4.23
N ARG A 339 -4.57 -16.53 -5.29
CA ARG A 339 -5.12 -16.65 -6.64
C ARG A 339 -6.24 -17.68 -6.75
N LYS A 340 -6.22 -18.74 -5.95
CA LYS A 340 -7.28 -19.78 -5.94
C LYS A 340 -8.55 -19.32 -5.23
N TYR A 341 -8.42 -18.42 -4.24
CA TYR A 341 -9.51 -18.02 -3.36
C TYR A 341 -9.82 -16.52 -3.40
N TRP A 342 -9.39 -15.81 -4.45
CA TRP A 342 -9.50 -14.36 -4.57
C TRP A 342 -10.92 -13.81 -4.36
N THR A 343 -11.95 -14.56 -4.76
CA THR A 343 -13.36 -14.17 -4.58
C THR A 343 -13.78 -14.12 -3.11
N ARG A 344 -13.12 -14.91 -2.25
CA ARG A 344 -13.44 -15.04 -0.82
C ARG A 344 -12.60 -14.11 0.06
N VAL A 345 -11.48 -13.61 -0.46
CA VAL A 345 -10.58 -12.71 0.27
C VAL A 345 -11.21 -11.32 0.36
N LYS A 346 -11.38 -10.83 1.58
CA LYS A 346 -11.87 -9.48 1.87
C LYS A 346 -10.88 -8.81 2.82
N ALA A 347 -10.32 -7.66 2.42
CA ALA A 347 -9.52 -6.85 3.33
C ALA A 347 -10.38 -6.37 4.51
N GLY A 348 -9.76 -6.21 5.66
CA GLY A 348 -10.44 -5.76 6.88
C GLY A 348 -11.01 -6.89 7.75
N MET A 349 -10.99 -8.16 7.31
CA MET A 349 -11.48 -9.29 8.13
C MET A 349 -10.65 -9.44 9.40
N PRO A 350 -11.29 -9.49 10.59
CA PRO A 350 -10.62 -9.80 11.84
C PRO A 350 -10.35 -11.32 11.93
N GLY A 351 -9.36 -11.66 12.74
CA GLY A 351 -9.02 -13.06 13.01
C GLY A 351 -7.83 -13.18 13.95
N ILE A 352 -7.42 -14.40 14.18
CA ILE A 352 -6.30 -14.74 15.05
C ILE A 352 -5.16 -15.29 14.19
N ALA A 353 -3.96 -14.74 14.39
CA ALA A 353 -2.74 -15.34 13.85
C ALA A 353 -2.03 -16.15 14.95
N TYR A 354 -1.76 -17.39 14.66
CA TYR A 354 -0.90 -18.26 15.43
C TYR A 354 0.46 -18.28 14.75
N VAL A 355 1.51 -17.93 15.47
CA VAL A 355 2.86 -17.81 14.93
C VAL A 355 3.79 -18.77 15.66
N ARG A 356 4.56 -19.56 14.91
CA ARG A 356 5.52 -20.50 15.46
C ARG A 356 6.84 -19.76 15.79
N VAL A 357 7.02 -19.48 17.07
CA VAL A 357 8.21 -18.78 17.60
C VAL A 357 9.39 -19.75 17.75
N ASP A 358 9.11 -20.98 18.17
CA ASP A 358 10.12 -22.04 18.26
C ASP A 358 9.97 -23.00 17.06
N PRO A 359 10.99 -23.14 16.21
CA PRO A 359 10.96 -24.06 15.08
C PRO A 359 10.71 -25.53 15.47
N ALA A 360 11.08 -25.94 16.70
CA ALA A 360 10.84 -27.30 17.20
C ALA A 360 9.39 -27.55 17.65
N ALA A 361 8.60 -26.50 17.87
CA ALA A 361 7.20 -26.62 18.28
C ALA A 361 6.35 -27.27 17.19
N ARG A 362 5.56 -28.29 17.59
CA ARG A 362 4.61 -28.96 16.69
C ARG A 362 3.27 -28.25 16.71
N TRP A 363 2.66 -28.11 15.52
CA TRP A 363 1.31 -27.58 15.40
C TRP A 363 0.30 -28.57 16.03
N PRO A 364 -0.60 -28.10 16.88
CA PRO A 364 -1.71 -28.94 17.36
C PRO A 364 -2.67 -29.28 16.20
N ASP A 365 -3.36 -30.41 16.31
CA ASP A 365 -4.30 -30.88 15.27
C ASP A 365 -5.44 -29.89 15.00
N THR A 366 -5.79 -29.09 16.00
CA THR A 366 -6.78 -28.00 15.86
C THR A 366 -6.35 -26.92 14.87
N LEU A 367 -5.05 -26.71 14.69
CA LEU A 367 -4.43 -25.76 13.77
C LEU A 367 -3.86 -26.44 12.52
N ALA A 368 -4.23 -27.69 12.22
CA ALA A 368 -3.90 -28.31 10.94
C ALA A 368 -4.49 -27.50 9.78
N VAL A 369 -3.72 -27.33 8.67
CA VAL A 369 -4.19 -26.56 7.50
C VAL A 369 -5.48 -27.13 6.97
N ARG A 370 -6.51 -26.31 6.91
CA ARG A 370 -7.82 -26.62 6.36
C ARG A 370 -8.27 -25.46 5.49
N LEU A 371 -8.32 -25.69 4.19
CA LEU A 371 -8.74 -24.70 3.22
C LEU A 371 -10.22 -24.89 2.87
N PRO A 372 -10.93 -23.81 2.48
CA PRO A 372 -12.29 -23.93 1.97
C PRO A 372 -12.30 -24.76 0.67
N PRO A 373 -13.39 -25.45 0.35
CA PRO A 373 -13.57 -26.08 -0.96
C PRO A 373 -13.52 -25.02 -2.06
N GLN A 374 -13.00 -25.39 -3.21
CA GLN A 374 -12.88 -24.50 -4.39
C GLN A 374 -14.27 -24.14 -4.94
#